data_a3efeec93efa1aac2c83dc33158319d1
#
_entry.id   a3efeec93efa1aac2c83dc33158319d1
#
_cell.length_a   1.000
_cell.length_b   1.000
_cell.length_c   1.000
_cell.angle_alpha   90.00
_cell.angle_beta   90.00
_cell.angle_gamma   90.00
#
_symmetry.space_group_name_H-M   'P 1'
#
loop_
_entity.id
_entity.type
_entity.pdbx_description
1 polymer ?
#
loop_
_entity_poly.entity_id
_entity_poly.type
_entity_poly.pdbx_seq_one_letter_code
_entity_poly.pdbx_strand_id
1 'polypeptide(L)'
;MARDYPKEPQVFALELRKLIEKAKVAPELVVRKATLDIHSGVVDMSPVDTGRFKGNWNIAYGSPDLTVTASVDPSGSEAKSKALAASARYNGQDVYITNNLPYAIPLEYGHSQAQAPNGMVRVTVARWNEHISKAVAEVNNE
;
A
#
# COMPACT_ATOMS: atom_id res chain seq x y z
N MET A 1 -9.78 17.76 18.40
CA MET A 1 -9.82 16.35 18.81
C MET A 1 -8.62 15.61 18.22
N ALA A 2 -7.80 15.09 19.09
CA ALA A 2 -6.64 14.32 18.63
C ALA A 2 -7.12 13.02 17.97
N ARG A 3 -6.67 12.77 16.79
CA ARG A 3 -6.96 11.51 16.09
C ARG A 3 -5.79 10.56 16.27
N ASP A 4 -6.11 9.28 16.49
CA ASP A 4 -5.10 8.24 16.55
C ASP A 4 -4.63 7.90 15.15
N TYR A 5 -3.46 8.42 14.84
CA TYR A 5 -2.73 7.96 13.66
C TYR A 5 -1.97 6.68 14.02
N PRO A 6 -1.73 5.77 13.07
CA PRO A 6 -0.85 4.63 13.33
C PRO A 6 0.52 5.15 13.78
N LYS A 7 0.87 4.88 15.04
CA LYS A 7 2.06 5.49 15.66
C LYS A 7 3.29 4.61 15.62
N GLU A 8 3.14 3.34 15.25
CA GLU A 8 4.22 2.37 15.43
C GLU A 8 4.46 1.51 14.19
N PRO A 9 5.03 2.10 13.12
CA PRO A 9 5.42 1.31 11.95
C PRO A 9 6.44 0.21 12.27
N GLN A 10 7.22 0.35 13.34
CA GLN A 10 8.17 -0.66 13.77
C GLN A 10 7.50 -1.97 14.20
N VAL A 11 6.30 -1.92 14.77
CA VAL A 11 5.54 -3.12 15.18
C VAL A 11 5.19 -3.95 13.94
N PHE A 12 4.74 -3.29 12.89
CA PHE A 12 4.40 -3.98 11.63
C PHE A 12 5.64 -4.60 10.99
N ALA A 13 6.77 -3.90 11.00
CA ALA A 13 8.02 -4.42 10.47
C ALA A 13 8.48 -5.68 11.22
N LEU A 14 8.32 -5.70 12.54
CA LEU A 14 8.66 -6.86 13.36
C LEU A 14 7.75 -8.05 13.08
N GLU A 15 6.44 -7.82 12.97
CA GLU A 15 5.47 -8.87 12.62
C GLU A 15 5.75 -9.45 11.24
N LEU A 16 6.07 -8.61 10.28
CA LEU A 16 6.44 -9.01 8.93
C LEU A 16 7.68 -9.93 8.96
N ARG A 17 8.72 -9.55 9.69
CA ARG A 17 9.93 -10.37 9.82
C ARG A 17 9.64 -11.75 10.40
N LYS A 18 8.83 -11.82 11.46
CA LYS A 18 8.45 -13.09 12.08
C LYS A 18 7.71 -14.00 11.12
N LEU A 19 6.81 -13.45 10.32
CA LEU A 19 6.05 -14.24 9.34
C LEU A 19 6.95 -14.74 8.22
N ILE A 20 7.88 -13.90 7.74
CA ILE A 20 8.84 -14.29 6.70
C ILE A 20 9.76 -15.40 7.21
N GLU A 21 10.28 -15.28 8.43
CA GLU A 21 11.14 -16.31 9.03
C GLU A 21 10.43 -17.67 9.14
N LYS A 22 9.16 -17.66 9.52
CA LYS A 22 8.34 -18.88 9.61
C LYS A 22 8.07 -19.51 8.26
N ALA A 23 8.00 -18.72 7.22
CA ALA A 23 7.58 -19.17 5.90
C ALA A 23 8.64 -20.00 5.17
N LYS A 24 9.91 -19.88 5.54
CA LYS A 24 11.04 -20.58 4.88
C LYS A 24 11.11 -20.36 3.37
N VAL A 25 10.69 -19.18 2.92
CA VAL A 25 10.68 -18.76 1.51
C VAL A 25 11.57 -17.55 1.32
N ALA A 26 11.87 -17.18 0.06
CA ALA A 26 12.66 -16.01 -0.24
C ALA A 26 11.98 -14.73 0.29
N PRO A 27 12.58 -14.05 1.28
CA PRO A 27 11.94 -12.88 1.91
C PRO A 27 11.62 -11.75 0.92
N GLU A 28 12.51 -11.49 -0.05
CA GLU A 28 12.30 -10.44 -1.04
C GLU A 28 11.07 -10.69 -1.90
N LEU A 29 10.80 -11.95 -2.25
CA LEU A 29 9.60 -12.28 -3.03
C LEU A 29 8.32 -12.04 -2.23
N VAL A 30 8.32 -12.40 -0.94
CA VAL A 30 7.18 -12.17 -0.06
C VAL A 30 6.92 -10.66 0.09
N VAL A 31 7.96 -9.88 0.35
CA VAL A 31 7.81 -8.42 0.49
C VAL A 31 7.33 -7.80 -0.81
N ARG A 32 7.89 -8.20 -1.95
CA ARG A 32 7.45 -7.70 -3.27
C ARG A 32 5.97 -7.95 -3.50
N LYS A 33 5.51 -9.18 -3.29
CA LYS A 33 4.09 -9.53 -3.48
C LYS A 33 3.18 -8.84 -2.48
N ALA A 34 3.56 -8.82 -1.21
CA ALA A 34 2.77 -8.18 -0.17
C ALA A 34 2.62 -6.67 -0.41
N THR A 35 3.69 -5.99 -0.78
CA THR A 35 3.65 -4.54 -1.02
C THR A 35 2.85 -4.18 -2.27
N LEU A 36 2.91 -5.00 -3.32
CA LEU A 36 2.05 -4.83 -4.49
C LEU A 36 0.58 -5.02 -4.15
N ASP A 37 0.25 -6.02 -3.34
CA ASP A 37 -1.11 -6.27 -2.90
C ASP A 37 -1.64 -5.13 -2.02
N ILE A 38 -0.80 -4.62 -1.14
CA ILE A 38 -1.13 -3.47 -0.28
C ILE A 38 -1.36 -2.22 -1.13
N HIS A 39 -0.49 -1.93 -2.07
CA HIS A 39 -0.65 -0.80 -3.00
C HIS A 39 -1.97 -0.94 -3.78
N SER A 40 -2.22 -2.11 -4.36
CA SER A 40 -3.46 -2.39 -5.08
C SER A 40 -4.68 -2.19 -4.19
N GLY A 41 -4.59 -2.63 -2.94
CA GLY A 41 -5.68 -2.49 -1.96
C GLY A 41 -6.01 -1.03 -1.65
N VAL A 42 -5.00 -0.18 -1.39
CA VAL A 42 -5.26 1.23 -1.11
C VAL A 42 -5.78 1.96 -2.34
N VAL A 43 -5.32 1.58 -3.54
CA VAL A 43 -5.86 2.12 -4.80
C VAL A 43 -7.34 1.77 -4.93
N ASP A 44 -7.69 0.49 -4.75
CA ASP A 44 -9.06 0.01 -4.91
C ASP A 44 -10.03 0.61 -3.89
N MET A 45 -9.58 0.84 -2.67
CA MET A 45 -10.40 1.44 -1.60
C MET A 45 -10.51 2.96 -1.71
N SER A 46 -9.74 3.59 -2.59
CA SER A 46 -9.71 5.04 -2.70
C SER A 46 -10.99 5.60 -3.32
N PRO A 47 -11.53 6.70 -2.77
CA PRO A 47 -12.68 7.39 -3.36
C PRO A 47 -12.37 7.87 -4.76
N VAL A 48 -13.38 7.82 -5.64
CA VAL A 48 -13.28 8.28 -7.02
C VAL A 48 -14.24 9.43 -7.26
N ASP A 49 -13.68 10.57 -7.66
CA ASP A 49 -14.41 11.67 -8.27
C ASP A 49 -13.97 11.77 -9.74
N THR A 50 -12.69 12.11 -9.96
CA THR A 50 -12.11 12.13 -11.31
C THR A 50 -11.17 10.94 -11.56
N GLY A 51 -10.70 10.30 -10.49
CA GLY A 51 -9.64 9.29 -10.54
C GLY A 51 -8.24 9.86 -10.30
N ARG A 52 -8.13 11.15 -10.03
CA ARG A 52 -6.83 11.78 -9.73
C ARG A 52 -6.25 11.24 -8.43
N PHE A 53 -7.06 11.02 -7.41
CA PHE A 53 -6.60 10.48 -6.13
C PHE A 53 -6.06 9.06 -6.30
N LYS A 54 -6.80 8.17 -6.97
CA LYS A 54 -6.32 6.82 -7.27
C LYS A 54 -5.00 6.82 -8.02
N GLY A 55 -4.88 7.68 -9.01
CA GLY A 55 -3.68 7.77 -9.85
C GLY A 55 -2.46 8.35 -9.14
N ASN A 56 -2.62 8.91 -7.94
CA ASN A 56 -1.53 9.49 -7.17
C ASN A 56 -0.98 8.58 -6.07
N TRP A 57 -1.40 7.32 -6.01
CA TRP A 57 -0.76 6.33 -5.15
C TRP A 57 0.57 5.89 -5.77
N ASN A 58 1.65 6.25 -5.11
CA ASN A 58 3.01 5.92 -5.52
C ASN A 58 3.55 4.76 -4.71
N ILE A 59 4.42 3.96 -5.31
CA ILE A 59 5.27 3.01 -4.60
C ILE A 59 6.72 3.30 -4.99
N ALA A 60 7.60 3.34 -4.00
CA ALA A 60 9.02 3.61 -4.21
C ALA A 60 9.88 2.81 -3.24
N TYR A 61 11.14 2.64 -3.57
CA TYR A 61 12.08 1.82 -2.81
C TYR A 61 13.27 2.67 -2.39
N GLY A 62 13.64 2.58 -1.10
CA GLY A 62 14.76 3.31 -0.52
C GLY A 62 14.43 4.70 -0.04
N SER A 63 13.57 5.44 -0.75
CA SER A 63 13.08 6.75 -0.35
C SER A 63 11.68 6.96 -0.91
N PRO A 64 10.84 7.78 -0.24
CA PRO A 64 9.46 8.00 -0.72
C PRO A 64 9.42 8.80 -2.01
N ASP A 65 8.45 8.49 -2.86
CA ASP A 65 8.12 9.28 -4.04
C ASP A 65 7.13 10.37 -3.63
N LEU A 66 7.54 11.62 -3.71
CA LEU A 66 6.75 12.78 -3.30
C LEU A 66 6.08 13.47 -4.48
N THR A 67 6.10 12.87 -5.67
CA THR A 67 5.51 13.47 -6.87
C THR A 67 3.99 13.45 -6.83
N VAL A 68 3.39 14.40 -7.53
CA VAL A 68 1.95 14.53 -7.73
C VAL A 68 1.71 14.67 -9.23
N THR A 69 0.75 13.93 -9.76
CA THR A 69 0.35 14.05 -11.17
C THR A 69 -1.07 14.61 -11.28
N ALA A 70 -1.32 15.31 -12.38
CA ALA A 70 -2.66 15.77 -12.74
C ALA A 70 -3.45 14.70 -13.52
N SER A 71 -2.82 13.61 -13.90
CA SER A 71 -3.49 12.50 -14.62
C SER A 71 -4.64 11.92 -13.83
N VAL A 72 -5.68 11.53 -14.54
CA VAL A 72 -6.83 10.85 -13.93
C VAL A 72 -6.76 9.36 -14.26
N ASP A 73 -7.07 8.53 -13.27
CA ASP A 73 -6.98 7.08 -13.37
C ASP A 73 -8.15 6.45 -12.59
N PRO A 74 -9.38 6.55 -13.11
CA PRO A 74 -10.57 6.15 -12.36
C PRO A 74 -10.60 4.68 -11.93
N SER A 75 -10.02 3.78 -12.72
CA SER A 75 -9.93 2.37 -12.38
C SER A 75 -8.73 2.04 -11.50
N GLY A 76 -7.73 2.92 -11.45
CA GLY A 76 -6.47 2.66 -10.78
C GLY A 76 -5.51 1.76 -11.56
N SER A 77 -5.86 1.36 -12.77
CA SER A 77 -5.06 0.41 -13.55
C SER A 77 -3.69 0.97 -13.91
N GLU A 78 -3.59 2.26 -14.20
CA GLU A 78 -2.32 2.92 -14.49
C GLU A 78 -1.39 2.94 -13.27
N ALA A 79 -1.93 3.30 -12.09
CA ALA A 79 -1.17 3.28 -10.85
C ALA A 79 -0.65 1.87 -10.53
N LYS A 80 -1.50 0.85 -10.71
CA LYS A 80 -1.12 -0.55 -10.48
C LYS A 80 -0.05 -1.03 -11.47
N SER A 81 -0.15 -0.64 -12.73
CA SER A 81 0.85 -0.99 -13.75
C SER A 81 2.20 -0.37 -13.45
N LYS A 82 2.22 0.89 -13.02
CA LYS A 82 3.47 1.57 -12.60
C LYS A 82 4.09 0.88 -11.40
N ALA A 83 3.28 0.48 -10.41
CA ALA A 83 3.74 -0.23 -9.24
C ALA A 83 4.36 -1.58 -9.60
N LEU A 84 3.71 -2.32 -10.48
CA LEU A 84 4.22 -3.61 -10.94
C LEU A 84 5.56 -3.46 -11.67
N ALA A 85 5.69 -2.48 -12.55
CA ALA A 85 6.94 -2.20 -13.25
C ALA A 85 8.05 -1.80 -12.27
N ALA A 86 7.73 -0.96 -11.28
CA ALA A 86 8.69 -0.52 -10.27
C ALA A 86 9.16 -1.67 -9.38
N SER A 87 8.32 -2.68 -9.15
CA SER A 87 8.63 -3.80 -8.27
C SER A 87 9.81 -4.63 -8.75
N ALA A 88 10.13 -4.58 -10.04
CA ALA A 88 11.31 -5.26 -10.59
C ALA A 88 12.62 -4.70 -10.02
N ARG A 89 12.60 -3.47 -9.50
CA ARG A 89 13.78 -2.82 -8.90
C ARG A 89 13.91 -3.08 -7.41
N TYR A 90 12.98 -3.80 -6.82
CA TYR A 90 13.05 -4.12 -5.39
C TYR A 90 14.21 -5.07 -5.11
N ASN A 91 15.04 -4.69 -4.14
CA ASN A 91 16.26 -5.42 -3.77
C ASN A 91 16.49 -5.34 -2.25
N GLY A 92 15.44 -5.51 -1.46
CA GLY A 92 15.55 -5.51 -0.01
C GLY A 92 15.51 -4.13 0.65
N GLN A 93 15.31 -3.05 -0.12
CA GLN A 93 15.20 -1.69 0.41
C GLN A 93 13.89 -1.51 1.20
N ASP A 94 13.80 -0.43 1.96
CA ASP A 94 12.52 -0.01 2.53
C ASP A 94 11.54 0.33 1.41
N VAL A 95 10.27 -0.01 1.63
CA VAL A 95 9.21 0.26 0.66
C VAL A 95 8.32 1.39 1.17
N TYR A 96 8.06 2.36 0.31
CA TYR A 96 7.21 3.51 0.61
C TYR A 96 6.02 3.54 -0.33
N ILE A 97 4.81 3.54 0.25
CA ILE A 97 3.56 3.71 -0.48
C ILE A 97 2.98 5.03 -0.04
N THR A 98 2.86 5.99 -0.95
CA THR A 98 2.54 7.37 -0.63
C THR A 98 1.47 7.94 -1.56
N ASN A 99 0.70 8.88 -1.02
CA ASN A 99 -0.19 9.73 -1.81
C ASN A 99 -0.02 11.16 -1.30
N ASN A 100 0.51 12.03 -2.12
CA ASN A 100 0.94 13.37 -1.70
C ASN A 100 -0.06 14.46 -2.05
N LEU A 101 -1.28 14.10 -2.45
CA LEU A 101 -2.33 15.09 -2.68
C LEU A 101 -2.75 15.74 -1.35
N PRO A 102 -3.07 17.06 -1.37
CA PRO A 102 -3.41 17.78 -0.14
C PRO A 102 -4.62 17.21 0.61
N TYR A 103 -5.55 16.55 -0.10
CA TYR A 103 -6.75 15.97 0.51
C TYR A 103 -6.61 14.50 0.89
N ALA A 104 -5.41 13.92 0.81
CA ALA A 104 -5.18 12.52 1.17
C ALA A 104 -5.51 12.23 2.64
N ILE A 105 -5.06 13.10 3.55
CA ILE A 105 -5.33 12.93 4.98
C ILE A 105 -6.82 13.04 5.32
N PRO A 106 -7.56 14.06 4.86
CA PRO A 106 -9.01 14.08 5.07
C PRO A 106 -9.72 12.84 4.55
N LEU A 107 -9.36 12.34 3.37
CA LEU A 107 -9.97 11.13 2.81
C LEU A 107 -9.67 9.90 3.67
N GLU A 108 -8.46 9.77 4.18
CA GLU A 108 -8.08 8.68 5.08
C GLU A 108 -8.95 8.69 6.35
N TYR A 109 -9.34 9.86 6.84
CA TYR A 109 -10.14 9.99 8.06
C TYR A 109 -11.63 10.16 7.81
N GLY A 110 -12.14 9.56 6.73
CA GLY A 110 -13.57 9.39 6.51
C GLY A 110 -14.27 10.57 5.85
N HIS A 111 -13.55 11.48 5.19
CA HIS A 111 -14.16 12.63 4.50
C HIS A 111 -15.10 12.19 3.37
N SER A 112 -14.87 11.01 2.81
CA SER A 112 -15.80 10.37 1.88
C SER A 112 -16.56 9.25 2.59
N GLN A 113 -17.67 9.59 3.19
CA GLN A 113 -18.48 8.64 3.98
C GLN A 113 -19.10 7.54 3.13
N ALA A 114 -19.35 7.82 1.85
CA ALA A 114 -19.94 6.84 0.95
C ALA A 114 -18.92 5.83 0.41
N GLN A 115 -17.68 6.26 0.15
CA GLN A 115 -16.69 5.44 -0.53
C GLN A 115 -15.58 4.93 0.37
N ALA A 116 -15.16 5.72 1.36
CA ALA A 116 -14.08 5.35 2.27
C ALA A 116 -14.33 5.87 3.69
N PRO A 117 -15.40 5.43 4.37
CA PRO A 117 -15.73 5.93 5.70
C PRO A 117 -14.65 5.61 6.74
N ASN A 118 -13.91 4.53 6.54
CA ASN A 118 -12.87 4.07 7.47
C ASN A 118 -11.45 4.29 6.94
N GLY A 119 -11.33 4.99 5.80
CA GLY A 119 -10.05 5.25 5.16
C GLY A 119 -9.57 4.10 4.29
N MET A 120 -8.33 4.18 3.86
CA MET A 120 -7.67 3.19 3.01
C MET A 120 -6.48 2.55 3.72
N VAL A 121 -5.61 3.38 4.29
CA VAL A 121 -4.39 2.90 4.97
C VAL A 121 -4.74 2.17 6.26
N ARG A 122 -5.63 2.71 7.08
CA ARG A 122 -6.03 2.07 8.34
C ARG A 122 -6.70 0.73 8.12
N VAL A 123 -7.54 0.61 7.09
CA VAL A 123 -8.18 -0.67 6.72
C VAL A 123 -7.11 -1.67 6.26
N THR A 124 -6.17 -1.22 5.44
CA THR A 124 -5.07 -2.07 4.96
C THR A 124 -4.18 -2.54 6.10
N VAL A 125 -3.84 -1.64 7.02
CA VAL A 125 -3.03 -1.98 8.20
C VAL A 125 -3.76 -3.00 9.09
N ALA A 126 -5.08 -2.87 9.26
CA ALA A 126 -5.88 -3.82 10.02
C ALA A 126 -5.88 -5.22 9.39
N ARG A 127 -5.67 -5.32 8.07
CA ARG A 127 -5.59 -6.58 7.33
C ARG A 127 -4.15 -7.02 7.04
N TRP A 128 -3.20 -6.47 7.74
CA TRP A 128 -1.78 -6.71 7.48
C TRP A 128 -1.43 -8.19 7.41
N ASN A 129 -1.88 -8.96 8.40
CA ASN A 129 -1.59 -10.39 8.47
C ASN A 129 -2.20 -11.17 7.30
N GLU A 130 -3.37 -10.75 6.81
CA GLU A 130 -4.00 -11.37 5.64
C GLU A 130 -3.15 -11.15 4.39
N HIS A 131 -2.65 -9.94 4.18
CA HIS A 131 -1.79 -9.62 3.03
C HIS A 131 -0.49 -10.45 3.07
N ILE A 132 0.14 -10.55 4.23
CA ILE A 132 1.38 -11.29 4.38
C ILE A 132 1.15 -12.79 4.20
N SER A 133 0.11 -13.34 4.82
CA SER A 133 -0.22 -14.76 4.69
C SER A 133 -0.53 -15.15 3.25
N LYS A 134 -1.25 -14.30 2.54
CA LYS A 134 -1.54 -14.48 1.11
C LYS A 134 -0.25 -14.47 0.27
N ALA A 135 0.64 -13.51 0.52
CA ALA A 135 1.90 -13.40 -0.19
C ALA A 135 2.79 -14.64 0.04
N VAL A 136 2.86 -15.11 1.27
CA VAL A 136 3.61 -16.33 1.63
C VAL A 136 3.04 -17.54 0.87
N ALA A 137 1.72 -17.70 0.86
CA ALA A 137 1.08 -18.80 0.15
C ALA A 137 1.34 -18.76 -1.35
N GLU A 138 1.28 -17.58 -1.96
CA GLU A 138 1.55 -17.40 -3.38
C GLU A 138 3.00 -17.76 -3.73
N VAL A 139 3.97 -17.34 -2.91
CA VAL A 139 5.38 -17.67 -3.12
C VAL A 139 5.61 -19.17 -2.96
N ASN A 140 5.00 -19.82 -1.96
CA ASN A 140 5.15 -21.26 -1.74
C ASN A 140 4.58 -22.12 -2.88
N ASN A 141 3.62 -21.59 -3.62
CA ASN A 141 2.95 -22.31 -4.70
C ASN A 141 3.57 -22.08 -6.09
N GLU A 142 4.65 -21.30 -6.16
CA GLU A 142 5.37 -21.05 -7.41
C GLU A 142 6.40 -22.14 -7.75
#